data_4016228d8ab014f0012b820a4ddb43de
#
_entry.id   4016228d8ab014f0012b820a4ddb43de
#
_cell.length_a   1.000
_cell.length_b   1.000
_cell.length_c   1.000
_cell.angle_alpha   90.00
_cell.angle_beta   90.00
_cell.angle_gamma   90.00
#
_symmetry.space_group_name_H-M   'P 1'
#
loop_
_entity.id
_entity.type
_entity.pdbx_description
1 polymer ?
#
loop_
_entity_poly.entity_id
_entity_poly.type
_entity_poly.pdbx_seq_one_letter_code
_entity_poly.pdbx_strand_id
1 'polypeptide(L)'
;MVANGLRHHLLEWDGGGRSTVLCLHGFLDLAWAFHQVAPVLARAGHHVIAPDLRGHGQTERVGAGGYYHFMDYVLDVADLVDALARDRLALVGHSMGGSLSAYFAGAFPERVWRLVILEGLRLGDTPPQTLPGRVAEWVSGVRRARARAVRVYETVEAAARRIRQHDPLCPEAEARFLAERSTKAVPGGVAFAHDPLHLTRGPYPFRLEHARAFWSAVRCPVLLVEGSESGTPPEDMPSRLAAFRQGRQISIHGAGHALMRHKPREVASAVAGFLSDD
;
A
#
# COMPACT_ATOMS: atom_id res chain seq x y z
N MET A 1 -4.33 -12.31 12.53
CA MET A 1 -3.56 -11.65 13.61
C MET A 1 -4.37 -10.46 14.15
N VAL A 2 -4.26 -10.12 15.42
CA VAL A 2 -4.92 -8.91 15.96
C VAL A 2 -3.87 -7.82 16.10
N ALA A 3 -4.17 -6.63 15.56
CA ALA A 3 -3.35 -5.42 15.67
C ALA A 3 -4.28 -4.22 15.83
N ASN A 4 -3.97 -3.32 16.76
CA ASN A 4 -4.77 -2.12 17.05
C ASN A 4 -6.28 -2.43 17.20
N GLY A 5 -6.60 -3.54 17.88
CA GLY A 5 -7.97 -3.98 18.14
C GLY A 5 -8.74 -4.56 16.94
N LEU A 6 -8.15 -4.67 15.76
CA LEU A 6 -8.75 -5.25 14.56
C LEU A 6 -8.10 -6.58 14.20
N ARG A 7 -8.90 -7.54 13.70
CA ARG A 7 -8.37 -8.78 13.10
C ARG A 7 -7.90 -8.49 11.69
N HIS A 8 -6.59 -8.65 11.47
CA HIS A 8 -5.97 -8.55 10.15
C HIS A 8 -5.88 -9.92 9.49
N HIS A 9 -6.29 -9.99 8.23
CA HIS A 9 -5.99 -11.10 7.33
C HIS A 9 -4.56 -10.93 6.81
N LEU A 10 -3.81 -12.02 6.76
CA LEU A 10 -2.42 -12.04 6.28
C LEU A 10 -2.26 -13.12 5.23
N LEU A 11 -1.49 -12.85 4.21
CA LEU A 11 -0.89 -13.86 3.34
C LEU A 11 0.56 -14.06 3.75
N GLU A 12 1.01 -15.30 3.67
CA GLU A 12 2.33 -15.70 4.12
C GLU A 12 2.98 -16.61 3.08
N TRP A 13 4.26 -16.36 2.80
CA TRP A 13 5.12 -17.21 1.97
C TRP A 13 6.41 -17.46 2.72
N ASP A 14 6.56 -18.69 3.24
CA ASP A 14 7.73 -19.09 4.01
C ASP A 14 8.87 -19.52 3.08
N GLY A 15 9.96 -18.78 3.13
CA GLY A 15 11.19 -19.07 2.39
C GLY A 15 12.34 -19.60 3.25
N GLY A 16 12.05 -20.13 4.45
CA GLY A 16 13.06 -20.70 5.35
C GLY A 16 13.65 -19.69 6.35
N GLY A 17 13.08 -18.50 6.48
CA GLY A 17 13.32 -17.63 7.63
C GLY A 17 14.64 -16.84 7.67
N ARG A 18 15.27 -16.56 6.54
CA ARG A 18 16.48 -15.70 6.49
C ARG A 18 16.25 -14.33 7.09
N SER A 19 15.16 -13.69 6.69
CA SER A 19 14.70 -12.39 7.22
C SER A 19 13.22 -12.23 6.90
N THR A 20 12.52 -11.43 7.68
CA THR A 20 11.11 -11.12 7.43
C THR A 20 11.00 -9.92 6.50
N VAL A 21 10.12 -10.05 5.49
CA VAL A 21 9.73 -8.98 4.58
C VAL A 21 8.23 -8.71 4.76
N LEU A 22 7.87 -7.54 5.22
CA LEU A 22 6.48 -7.11 5.34
C LEU A 22 6.08 -6.29 4.12
N CYS A 23 5.09 -6.78 3.36
CA CYS A 23 4.61 -6.18 2.11
C CYS A 23 3.30 -5.42 2.35
N LEU A 24 3.27 -4.10 2.13
CA LEU A 24 2.13 -3.24 2.38
C LEU A 24 1.51 -2.74 1.06
N HIS A 25 0.25 -3.09 0.82
CA HIS A 25 -0.44 -2.79 -0.44
C HIS A 25 -0.89 -1.32 -0.57
N GLY A 26 -1.29 -0.93 -1.77
CA GLY A 26 -1.79 0.40 -2.10
C GLY A 26 -3.25 0.64 -1.68
N PHE A 27 -3.70 1.86 -1.90
CA PHE A 27 -5.08 2.27 -1.64
C PHE A 27 -6.08 1.46 -2.49
N LEU A 28 -7.14 0.95 -1.87
CA LEU A 28 -8.19 0.08 -2.46
C LEU A 28 -7.67 -1.23 -3.06
N ASP A 29 -6.46 -1.64 -2.71
CA ASP A 29 -5.84 -2.91 -3.07
C ASP A 29 -5.96 -3.92 -1.91
N LEU A 30 -5.20 -5.00 -1.94
CA LEU A 30 -5.19 -6.06 -0.93
C LEU A 30 -3.84 -6.80 -0.94
N ALA A 31 -3.62 -7.68 0.03
CA ALA A 31 -2.39 -8.48 0.16
C ALA A 31 -2.04 -9.28 -1.11
N TRP A 32 -3.06 -9.75 -1.85
CA TRP A 32 -2.86 -10.47 -3.10
C TRP A 32 -2.20 -9.65 -4.22
N ALA A 33 -2.06 -8.33 -4.08
CA ALA A 33 -1.27 -7.52 -5.02
C ALA A 33 0.20 -7.99 -5.11
N PHE A 34 0.70 -8.68 -4.07
CA PHE A 34 2.06 -9.22 -4.02
C PHE A 34 2.18 -10.67 -4.47
N HIS A 35 1.11 -11.32 -4.95
CA HIS A 35 1.10 -12.77 -5.25
C HIS A 35 2.14 -13.22 -6.28
N GLN A 36 2.60 -12.34 -7.16
CA GLN A 36 3.66 -12.64 -8.12
C GLN A 36 5.07 -12.26 -7.62
N VAL A 37 5.17 -11.28 -6.73
CA VAL A 37 6.44 -10.78 -6.18
C VAL A 37 6.86 -11.60 -4.96
N ALA A 38 5.95 -11.81 -4.01
CA ALA A 38 6.25 -12.49 -2.74
C ALA A 38 6.83 -13.91 -2.90
N PRO A 39 6.36 -14.77 -3.82
CA PRO A 39 6.96 -16.09 -4.03
C PRO A 39 8.42 -16.03 -4.52
N VAL A 40 8.82 -14.96 -5.23
CA VAL A 40 10.21 -14.79 -5.67
C VAL A 40 11.09 -14.46 -4.47
N LEU A 41 10.63 -13.57 -3.59
CA LEU A 41 11.34 -13.22 -2.36
C LEU A 41 11.42 -14.42 -1.41
N ALA A 42 10.36 -15.24 -1.33
CA ALA A 42 10.37 -16.46 -0.54
C ALA A 42 11.41 -17.47 -1.07
N ARG A 43 11.47 -17.68 -2.40
CA ARG A 43 12.53 -18.51 -3.01
C ARG A 43 13.95 -17.98 -2.78
N ALA A 44 14.11 -16.67 -2.56
CA ALA A 44 15.37 -16.07 -2.13
C ALA A 44 15.69 -16.30 -0.64
N GLY A 45 14.82 -17.00 0.10
CA GLY A 45 15.01 -17.37 1.50
C GLY A 45 14.41 -16.36 2.50
N HIS A 46 13.55 -15.46 2.08
CA HIS A 46 12.85 -14.53 2.97
C HIS A 46 11.52 -15.12 3.46
N HIS A 47 11.15 -14.81 4.70
CA HIS A 47 9.79 -15.01 5.20
C HIS A 47 8.95 -13.78 4.83
N VAL A 48 8.05 -13.91 3.86
CA VAL A 48 7.27 -12.78 3.32
C VAL A 48 5.86 -12.80 3.88
N ILE A 49 5.42 -11.67 4.41
CA ILE A 49 4.09 -11.48 4.98
C ILE A 49 3.46 -10.26 4.31
N ALA A 50 2.21 -10.40 3.89
CA ALA A 50 1.41 -9.30 3.34
C ALA A 50 0.06 -9.24 4.05
N PRO A 51 -0.21 -8.21 4.87
CA PRO A 51 -1.51 -7.97 5.45
C PRO A 51 -2.46 -7.34 4.44
N ASP A 52 -3.75 -7.67 4.53
CA ASP A 52 -4.78 -6.74 4.12
C ASP A 52 -4.82 -5.60 5.14
N LEU A 53 -4.62 -4.37 4.70
CA LEU A 53 -4.67 -3.20 5.57
C LEU A 53 -6.09 -2.98 6.10
N ARG A 54 -6.23 -2.25 7.23
CA ARG A 54 -7.54 -1.99 7.86
C ARG A 54 -8.61 -1.57 6.84
N GLY A 55 -9.77 -2.20 6.91
CA GLY A 55 -10.91 -1.94 6.02
C GLY A 55 -10.73 -2.36 4.57
N HIS A 56 -9.67 -3.12 4.24
CA HIS A 56 -9.43 -3.70 2.92
C HIS A 56 -9.52 -5.24 2.98
N GLY A 57 -9.77 -5.87 1.85
CA GLY A 57 -9.77 -7.32 1.72
C GLY A 57 -10.63 -8.02 2.77
N GLN A 58 -10.01 -8.90 3.55
CA GLN A 58 -10.63 -9.66 4.63
C GLN A 58 -10.30 -9.12 6.04
N THR A 59 -9.52 -8.04 6.13
CA THR A 59 -9.27 -7.35 7.41
C THR A 59 -10.51 -6.62 7.88
N GLU A 60 -10.72 -6.63 9.20
CA GLU A 60 -11.88 -5.97 9.82
C GLU A 60 -11.95 -4.48 9.47
N ARG A 61 -13.18 -4.00 9.40
CA ARG A 61 -13.49 -2.59 9.24
C ARG A 61 -13.51 -1.89 10.59
N VAL A 62 -13.28 -0.60 10.60
CA VAL A 62 -13.51 0.22 11.80
C VAL A 62 -14.99 0.13 12.22
N GLY A 63 -15.25 0.13 13.51
CA GLY A 63 -16.60 0.07 14.06
C GLY A 63 -17.43 1.34 13.81
N ALA A 64 -18.66 1.34 14.34
CA ALA A 64 -19.55 2.49 14.26
C ALA A 64 -18.87 3.74 14.87
N GLY A 65 -18.91 4.86 14.16
CA GLY A 65 -18.23 6.10 14.57
C GLY A 65 -16.75 6.20 14.16
N GLY A 66 -16.12 5.08 13.80
CA GLY A 66 -14.73 5.08 13.33
C GLY A 66 -14.55 5.71 11.95
N TYR A 67 -13.28 5.98 11.63
CA TYR A 67 -12.83 6.47 10.32
C TYR A 67 -11.42 5.93 10.04
N TYR A 68 -10.90 6.17 8.84
CA TYR A 68 -9.57 5.71 8.39
C TYR A 68 -8.62 6.90 8.30
N HIS A 69 -7.90 7.19 9.39
CA HIS A 69 -6.84 8.19 9.38
C HIS A 69 -5.50 7.53 9.05
N PHE A 70 -4.64 8.24 8.31
CA PHE A 70 -3.37 7.66 7.85
C PHE A 70 -2.49 7.17 9.02
N MET A 71 -2.49 7.86 10.15
CA MET A 71 -1.68 7.46 11.31
C MET A 71 -2.19 6.18 12.00
N ASP A 72 -3.47 5.84 11.84
CA ASP A 72 -4.00 4.58 12.37
C ASP A 72 -3.35 3.36 11.68
N TYR A 73 -2.99 3.48 10.38
CA TYR A 73 -2.27 2.43 9.67
C TYR A 73 -0.83 2.29 10.18
N VAL A 74 -0.18 3.38 10.60
CA VAL A 74 1.16 3.32 11.21
C VAL A 74 1.11 2.53 12.52
N LEU A 75 0.07 2.75 13.34
CA LEU A 75 -0.16 1.99 14.57
C LEU A 75 -0.43 0.51 14.27
N ASP A 76 -1.25 0.20 13.24
CA ASP A 76 -1.45 -1.20 12.83
C ASP A 76 -0.14 -1.88 12.46
N VAL A 77 0.71 -1.20 11.68
CA VAL A 77 2.01 -1.75 11.29
C VAL A 77 2.90 -1.97 12.52
N ALA A 78 2.91 -1.05 13.48
CA ALA A 78 3.66 -1.21 14.71
C ALA A 78 3.21 -2.46 15.49
N ASP A 79 1.91 -2.61 15.71
CA ASP A 79 1.36 -3.77 16.41
C ASP A 79 1.58 -5.08 15.63
N LEU A 80 1.47 -5.08 14.28
CA LEU A 80 1.79 -6.24 13.45
C LEU A 80 3.26 -6.63 13.57
N VAL A 81 4.18 -5.67 13.52
CA VAL A 81 5.63 -5.91 13.65
C VAL A 81 5.96 -6.48 15.03
N ASP A 82 5.32 -5.97 16.09
CA ASP A 82 5.50 -6.49 17.44
C ASP A 82 4.94 -7.91 17.58
N ALA A 83 3.75 -8.16 17.03
CA ALA A 83 3.13 -9.48 17.05
C ALA A 83 3.89 -10.54 16.21
N LEU A 84 4.66 -10.13 15.20
CA LEU A 84 5.56 -11.00 14.45
C LEU A 84 6.82 -11.37 15.25
N ALA A 85 7.06 -10.74 16.39
CA ALA A 85 8.20 -10.96 17.27
C ALA A 85 9.56 -10.93 16.52
N ARG A 86 9.71 -9.95 15.61
CA ARG A 86 10.94 -9.74 14.86
C ARG A 86 11.60 -8.44 15.31
N ASP A 87 12.87 -8.50 15.65
CA ASP A 87 13.64 -7.32 16.06
C ASP A 87 13.75 -6.32 14.90
N ARG A 88 14.02 -6.84 13.70
CA ARG A 88 14.17 -6.07 12.47
C ARG A 88 13.55 -6.80 11.28
N LEU A 89 12.97 -6.02 10.36
CA LEU A 89 12.39 -6.54 9.13
C LEU A 89 12.67 -5.61 7.93
N ALA A 90 12.47 -6.11 6.72
CA ALA A 90 12.40 -5.26 5.54
C ALA A 90 10.94 -4.87 5.26
N LEU A 91 10.74 -3.66 4.73
CA LEU A 91 9.46 -3.18 4.26
C LEU A 91 9.45 -3.06 2.74
N VAL A 92 8.40 -3.56 2.11
CA VAL A 92 8.12 -3.37 0.69
C VAL A 92 6.71 -2.80 0.58
N GLY A 93 6.59 -1.51 0.28
CA GLY A 93 5.30 -0.85 0.22
C GLY A 93 4.97 -0.32 -1.16
N HIS A 94 3.73 -0.55 -1.62
CA HIS A 94 3.22 0.00 -2.88
C HIS A 94 2.32 1.21 -2.62
N SER A 95 2.53 2.31 -3.34
CA SER A 95 1.67 3.50 -3.30
C SER A 95 1.42 4.00 -1.86
N MET A 96 0.20 3.93 -1.34
CA MET A 96 -0.13 4.22 0.06
C MET A 96 0.71 3.38 1.03
N GLY A 97 0.89 2.09 0.75
CA GLY A 97 1.75 1.20 1.54
C GLY A 97 3.22 1.64 1.53
N GLY A 98 3.69 2.23 0.42
CA GLY A 98 5.03 2.82 0.32
C GLY A 98 5.21 4.04 1.22
N SER A 99 4.23 4.95 1.18
CA SER A 99 4.19 6.10 2.10
C SER A 99 4.14 5.63 3.56
N LEU A 100 3.27 4.65 3.86
CA LEU A 100 3.13 4.07 5.19
C LEU A 100 4.44 3.45 5.68
N SER A 101 5.11 2.67 4.83
CA SER A 101 6.42 2.08 5.12
C SER A 101 7.47 3.13 5.46
N ALA A 102 7.49 4.25 4.72
CA ALA A 102 8.43 5.34 4.97
C ALA A 102 8.16 6.07 6.30
N TYR A 103 6.87 6.26 6.67
CA TYR A 103 6.50 6.83 7.97
C TYR A 103 6.86 5.90 9.11
N PHE A 104 6.57 4.61 9.00
CA PHE A 104 6.97 3.63 10.01
C PHE A 104 8.49 3.57 10.17
N ALA A 105 9.24 3.45 9.06
CA ALA A 105 10.70 3.39 9.09
C ALA A 105 11.34 4.67 9.65
N GLY A 106 10.70 5.82 9.48
CA GLY A 106 11.15 7.09 10.08
C GLY A 106 10.85 7.20 11.57
N ALA A 107 9.70 6.65 12.01
CA ALA A 107 9.31 6.64 13.43
C ALA A 107 10.09 5.58 14.24
N PHE A 108 10.43 4.45 13.62
CA PHE A 108 11.08 3.28 14.24
C PHE A 108 12.29 2.83 13.42
N PRO A 109 13.32 3.71 13.25
CA PRO A 109 14.42 3.44 12.32
C PRO A 109 15.29 2.22 12.70
N GLU A 110 15.29 1.80 13.95
CA GLU A 110 15.97 0.58 14.43
C GLU A 110 15.24 -0.73 14.03
N ARG A 111 13.95 -0.65 13.71
CA ARG A 111 13.11 -1.81 13.38
C ARG A 111 13.19 -2.20 11.90
N VAL A 112 13.77 -1.34 11.06
CA VAL A 112 13.79 -1.55 9.60
C VAL A 112 15.24 -1.62 9.09
N TRP A 113 15.60 -2.73 8.41
CA TRP A 113 16.95 -2.89 7.86
C TRP A 113 17.02 -2.59 6.34
N ARG A 114 15.90 -2.64 5.64
CA ARG A 114 15.74 -2.25 4.22
C ARG A 114 14.34 -1.70 3.99
N LEU A 115 14.24 -0.68 3.16
CA LEU A 115 12.95 -0.08 2.76
C LEU A 115 12.87 -0.02 1.24
N VAL A 116 11.83 -0.67 0.67
CA VAL A 116 11.48 -0.56 -0.75
C VAL A 116 10.16 0.18 -0.88
N ILE A 117 10.16 1.24 -1.68
CA ILE A 117 9.00 2.08 -1.97
C ILE A 117 8.67 1.90 -3.45
N LEU A 118 7.55 1.25 -3.74
CA LEU A 118 7.01 1.05 -5.07
C LEU A 118 5.99 2.16 -5.33
N GLU A 119 6.33 3.20 -6.12
CA GLU A 119 5.42 4.30 -6.48
C GLU A 119 4.85 5.12 -5.28
N GLY A 120 5.56 5.22 -4.16
CA GLY A 120 5.00 5.73 -2.90
C GLY A 120 5.28 7.20 -2.56
N LEU A 121 6.00 7.97 -3.37
CA LEU A 121 6.41 9.35 -3.04
C LEU A 121 5.73 10.44 -3.89
N ARG A 122 4.68 10.13 -4.64
CA ARG A 122 4.10 11.01 -5.67
C ARG A 122 3.00 11.96 -5.18
N LEU A 123 2.59 11.91 -3.91
CA LEU A 123 1.51 12.77 -3.39
C LEU A 123 1.91 14.25 -3.43
N GLY A 124 1.01 15.09 -3.97
CA GLY A 124 1.16 16.55 -3.96
C GLY A 124 0.89 17.17 -2.59
N ASP A 125 1.63 18.21 -2.25
CA ASP A 125 1.37 19.00 -1.04
C ASP A 125 0.01 19.72 -1.15
N THR A 126 -0.65 19.89 -0.03
CA THR A 126 -1.98 20.54 0.02
C THR A 126 -1.89 21.86 0.80
N PRO A 127 -2.20 22.99 0.17
CA PRO A 127 -2.11 24.29 0.84
C PRO A 127 -3.04 24.40 2.06
N PRO A 128 -2.61 25.04 3.17
CA PRO A 128 -3.39 25.15 4.40
C PRO A 128 -4.75 25.83 4.25
N GLN A 129 -4.87 26.81 3.35
CA GLN A 129 -6.12 27.54 3.10
C GLN A 129 -7.26 26.65 2.60
N THR A 130 -6.98 25.44 2.13
CA THR A 130 -8.01 24.49 1.68
C THR A 130 -8.65 23.69 2.82
N LEU A 131 -8.12 23.75 4.04
CA LEU A 131 -8.51 22.92 5.17
C LEU A 131 -10.00 23.07 5.57
N PRO A 132 -10.59 24.28 5.70
CA PRO A 132 -12.00 24.40 6.08
C PRO A 132 -12.94 23.71 5.09
N GLY A 133 -12.72 23.93 3.78
CA GLY A 133 -13.50 23.28 2.72
C GLY A 133 -13.30 21.75 2.73
N ARG A 134 -12.08 21.29 2.94
CA ARG A 134 -11.75 19.87 3.04
C ARG A 134 -12.48 19.17 4.19
N VAL A 135 -12.57 19.80 5.37
CA VAL A 135 -13.32 19.26 6.49
C VAL A 135 -14.82 19.18 6.19
N ALA A 136 -15.39 20.22 5.54
CA ALA A 136 -16.78 20.19 5.11
C ALA A 136 -17.07 19.08 4.08
N GLU A 137 -16.16 18.88 3.11
CA GLU A 137 -16.21 17.77 2.15
C GLU A 137 -16.14 16.40 2.85
N TRP A 138 -15.24 16.25 3.82
CA TRP A 138 -15.11 15.03 4.60
C TRP A 138 -16.40 14.70 5.33
N VAL A 139 -16.95 15.64 6.10
CA VAL A 139 -18.22 15.44 6.83
C VAL A 139 -19.33 15.01 5.88
N SER A 140 -19.50 15.72 4.77
CA SER A 140 -20.51 15.40 3.75
C SER A 140 -20.25 14.05 3.09
N GLY A 141 -18.98 13.73 2.79
CA GLY A 141 -18.55 12.47 2.19
C GLY A 141 -18.86 11.29 3.09
N VAL A 142 -18.49 11.37 4.38
CA VAL A 142 -18.79 10.32 5.38
C VAL A 142 -20.28 10.07 5.53
N ARG A 143 -21.09 11.14 5.61
CA ARG A 143 -22.55 11.00 5.68
C ARG A 143 -23.12 10.31 4.45
N ARG A 144 -22.66 10.68 3.25
CA ARG A 144 -23.06 10.01 2.00
C ARG A 144 -22.62 8.56 1.94
N ALA A 145 -21.37 8.26 2.33
CA ALA A 145 -20.84 6.88 2.30
C ALA A 145 -21.62 5.95 3.26
N ARG A 146 -22.00 6.45 4.44
CA ARG A 146 -22.81 5.70 5.40
C ARG A 146 -24.26 5.48 4.96
N ALA A 147 -24.84 6.40 4.19
CA ALA A 147 -26.20 6.32 3.69
C ALA A 147 -26.33 5.55 2.36
N ARG A 148 -25.23 5.36 1.62
CA ARG A 148 -25.27 4.79 0.28
C ARG A 148 -25.12 3.28 0.30
N ALA A 149 -25.95 2.60 -0.51
CA ALA A 149 -25.73 1.18 -0.81
C ALA A 149 -24.39 0.99 -1.55
N VAL A 150 -23.70 -0.11 -1.25
CA VAL A 150 -22.48 -0.50 -1.96
C VAL A 150 -22.79 -0.77 -3.44
N ARG A 151 -21.84 -0.43 -4.31
CA ARG A 151 -21.98 -0.74 -5.73
C ARG A 151 -21.88 -2.23 -5.97
N VAL A 152 -22.91 -2.81 -6.56
CA VAL A 152 -22.98 -4.20 -6.95
C VAL A 152 -22.58 -4.35 -8.44
N TYR A 153 -21.79 -5.35 -8.74
CA TYR A 153 -21.44 -5.82 -10.07
C TYR A 153 -22.11 -7.17 -10.29
N GLU A 154 -22.73 -7.38 -11.43
CA GLU A 154 -23.47 -8.62 -11.71
C GLU A 154 -22.57 -9.86 -11.66
N THR A 155 -21.31 -9.73 -12.08
CA THR A 155 -20.33 -10.82 -12.10
C THR A 155 -18.94 -10.35 -11.69
N VAL A 156 -18.05 -11.29 -11.39
CA VAL A 156 -16.63 -11.03 -11.15
C VAL A 156 -15.96 -10.42 -12.38
N GLU A 157 -16.36 -10.82 -13.59
CA GLU A 157 -15.86 -10.27 -14.85
C GLU A 157 -16.22 -8.78 -14.99
N ALA A 158 -17.42 -8.38 -14.54
CA ALA A 158 -17.79 -6.96 -14.51
C ALA A 158 -16.91 -6.16 -13.52
N ALA A 159 -16.57 -6.74 -12.38
CA ALA A 159 -15.62 -6.16 -11.45
C ALA A 159 -14.18 -6.11 -12.03
N ALA A 160 -13.74 -7.16 -12.73
CA ALA A 160 -12.45 -7.20 -13.43
C ALA A 160 -12.34 -6.10 -14.52
N ARG A 161 -13.41 -5.91 -15.31
CA ARG A 161 -13.47 -4.79 -16.27
C ARG A 161 -13.34 -3.44 -15.57
N ARG A 162 -13.89 -3.29 -14.36
CA ARG A 162 -13.73 -2.06 -13.56
C ARG A 162 -12.29 -1.84 -13.14
N ILE A 163 -11.55 -2.87 -12.76
CA ILE A 163 -10.11 -2.78 -12.46
C ILE A 163 -9.37 -2.25 -13.69
N ARG A 164 -9.58 -2.86 -14.87
CA ARG A 164 -8.93 -2.44 -16.13
C ARG A 164 -9.32 -1.05 -16.61
N GLN A 165 -10.51 -0.55 -16.28
CA GLN A 165 -10.89 0.84 -16.56
C GLN A 165 -10.01 1.86 -15.80
N HIS A 166 -9.56 1.51 -14.59
CA HIS A 166 -8.67 2.35 -13.78
C HIS A 166 -7.19 2.10 -14.07
N ASP A 167 -6.87 0.90 -14.54
CA ASP A 167 -5.52 0.45 -14.83
C ASP A 167 -5.51 -0.26 -16.21
N PRO A 168 -5.46 0.52 -17.31
CA PRO A 168 -5.50 -0.03 -18.66
C PRO A 168 -4.33 -0.95 -19.01
N LEU A 169 -3.20 -0.84 -18.30
CA LEU A 169 -2.04 -1.71 -18.49
C LEU A 169 -2.18 -3.05 -17.78
N CYS A 170 -3.18 -3.22 -16.90
CA CYS A 170 -3.40 -4.47 -16.18
C CYS A 170 -3.82 -5.59 -17.14
N PRO A 171 -3.08 -6.72 -17.18
CA PRO A 171 -3.47 -7.89 -17.98
C PRO A 171 -4.86 -8.40 -17.57
N GLU A 172 -5.63 -8.91 -18.53
CA GLU A 172 -6.99 -9.38 -18.26
C GLU A 172 -7.03 -10.52 -17.22
N ALA A 173 -6.12 -11.49 -17.34
CA ALA A 173 -6.01 -12.58 -16.37
C ALA A 173 -5.70 -12.06 -14.95
N GLU A 174 -4.85 -11.06 -14.84
CA GLU A 174 -4.49 -10.42 -13.57
C GLU A 174 -5.68 -9.65 -12.98
N ALA A 175 -6.39 -8.88 -13.81
CA ALA A 175 -7.59 -8.16 -13.37
C ALA A 175 -8.68 -9.11 -12.85
N ARG A 176 -8.86 -10.26 -13.52
CA ARG A 176 -9.79 -11.32 -13.10
C ARG A 176 -9.36 -11.93 -11.78
N PHE A 177 -8.08 -12.33 -11.66
CA PHE A 177 -7.49 -12.87 -10.43
C PHE A 177 -7.72 -11.95 -9.24
N LEU A 178 -7.46 -10.65 -9.41
CA LEU A 178 -7.66 -9.66 -8.36
C LEU A 178 -9.14 -9.42 -8.06
N ALA A 179 -10.01 -9.39 -9.09
CA ALA A 179 -11.44 -9.23 -8.89
C ALA A 179 -12.05 -10.37 -8.06
N GLU A 180 -11.65 -11.63 -8.33
CA GLU A 180 -12.08 -12.80 -7.56
C GLU A 180 -11.74 -12.67 -6.06
N ARG A 181 -10.63 -12.03 -5.72
CA ARG A 181 -10.11 -11.90 -4.36
C ARG A 181 -10.50 -10.61 -3.66
N SER A 182 -10.72 -9.56 -4.42
CA SER A 182 -11.09 -8.23 -3.89
C SER A 182 -12.60 -8.02 -3.78
N THR A 183 -13.41 -8.97 -4.25
CA THR A 183 -14.87 -8.90 -4.16
C THR A 183 -15.43 -9.94 -3.21
N LYS A 184 -16.63 -9.68 -2.72
CA LYS A 184 -17.45 -10.62 -1.93
C LYS A 184 -18.83 -10.74 -2.53
N ALA A 185 -19.46 -11.93 -2.38
CA ALA A 185 -20.83 -12.16 -2.80
C ALA A 185 -21.81 -11.26 -2.01
N VAL A 186 -22.74 -10.68 -2.73
CA VAL A 186 -23.84 -9.86 -2.20
C VAL A 186 -25.12 -10.16 -2.98
N PRO A 187 -26.31 -9.83 -2.46
CA PRO A 187 -27.54 -9.96 -3.26
C PRO A 187 -27.41 -9.22 -4.61
N GLY A 188 -27.64 -9.94 -5.70
CA GLY A 188 -27.55 -9.42 -7.07
C GLY A 188 -26.15 -9.44 -7.70
N GLY A 189 -25.16 -10.10 -7.07
CA GLY A 189 -23.82 -10.25 -7.67
C GLY A 189 -22.66 -10.17 -6.67
N VAL A 190 -21.67 -9.34 -6.99
CA VAL A 190 -20.48 -9.15 -6.16
C VAL A 190 -20.22 -7.65 -5.89
N ALA A 191 -19.58 -7.35 -4.77
CA ALA A 191 -19.13 -6.00 -4.43
C ALA A 191 -17.69 -6.03 -3.93
N PHE A 192 -16.91 -4.97 -4.22
CA PHE A 192 -15.56 -4.86 -3.65
C PHE A 192 -15.59 -4.89 -2.12
N ALA A 193 -14.63 -5.60 -1.53
CA ALA A 193 -14.58 -5.86 -0.09
C ALA A 193 -14.14 -4.66 0.75
N HIS A 194 -13.44 -3.67 0.14
CA HIS A 194 -13.00 -2.49 0.87
C HIS A 194 -14.18 -1.70 1.49
N ASP A 195 -13.92 -1.01 2.59
CA ASP A 195 -14.94 -0.16 3.22
C ASP A 195 -15.21 1.07 2.33
N PRO A 196 -16.50 1.39 2.04
CA PRO A 196 -16.86 2.59 1.30
C PRO A 196 -16.37 3.90 1.92
N LEU A 197 -16.06 3.94 3.21
CA LEU A 197 -15.47 5.11 3.86
C LEU A 197 -14.10 5.49 3.26
N HIS A 198 -13.37 4.54 2.71
CA HIS A 198 -12.11 4.84 1.97
C HIS A 198 -12.33 5.75 0.76
N LEU A 199 -13.49 5.69 0.14
CA LEU A 199 -13.82 6.55 -1.02
C LEU A 199 -14.12 8.01 -0.63
N THR A 200 -14.01 8.34 0.64
CA THR A 200 -14.17 9.71 1.12
C THR A 200 -12.81 10.41 1.24
N ARG A 201 -12.79 11.68 0.98
CA ARG A 201 -11.56 12.48 1.13
C ARG A 201 -11.32 12.77 2.62
N GLY A 202 -10.24 12.24 3.18
CA GLY A 202 -9.90 12.42 4.60
C GLY A 202 -9.70 13.90 5.01
N PRO A 203 -9.93 14.25 6.29
CA PRO A 203 -9.87 15.64 6.77
C PRO A 203 -8.44 16.18 6.81
N TYR A 204 -7.45 15.30 7.01
CA TYR A 204 -6.03 15.68 7.09
C TYR A 204 -5.36 15.43 5.73
N PRO A 205 -4.90 16.48 5.04
CA PRO A 205 -4.21 16.35 3.77
C PRO A 205 -2.77 15.87 3.97
N PHE A 206 -2.18 15.36 2.90
CA PHE A 206 -0.75 15.16 2.83
C PHE A 206 -0.04 16.50 2.94
N ARG A 207 1.02 16.54 3.78
CA ARG A 207 1.92 17.66 3.94
C ARG A 207 3.34 17.18 3.70
N LEU A 208 3.97 17.76 2.69
CA LEU A 208 5.32 17.38 2.28
C LEU A 208 6.35 17.62 3.39
N GLU A 209 6.21 18.71 4.12
CA GLU A 209 7.09 19.04 5.26
C GLU A 209 7.06 17.93 6.32
N HIS A 210 5.85 17.46 6.69
CA HIS A 210 5.70 16.37 7.65
C HIS A 210 6.32 15.08 7.11
N ALA A 211 6.05 14.73 5.85
CA ALA A 211 6.61 13.54 5.23
C ALA A 211 8.14 13.56 5.21
N ARG A 212 8.74 14.70 4.86
CA ARG A 212 10.19 14.89 4.86
C ARG A 212 10.83 14.69 6.24
N ALA A 213 10.14 15.09 7.32
CA ALA A 213 10.63 14.84 8.68
C ALA A 213 10.79 13.33 8.95
N PHE A 214 9.81 12.51 8.52
CA PHE A 214 9.94 11.04 8.62
C PHE A 214 11.01 10.49 7.70
N TRP A 215 11.05 10.90 6.43
CA TRP A 215 12.03 10.41 5.44
C TRP A 215 13.47 10.67 5.87
N SER A 216 13.76 11.84 6.44
CA SER A 216 15.10 12.19 6.95
C SER A 216 15.52 11.40 8.20
N ALA A 217 14.55 10.84 8.92
CA ALA A 217 14.81 10.01 10.09
C ALA A 217 15.07 8.52 9.73
N VAL A 218 14.75 8.09 8.49
CA VAL A 218 15.05 6.73 8.00
C VAL A 218 16.55 6.50 7.98
N ARG A 219 17.01 5.41 8.61
CA ARG A 219 18.43 5.06 8.73
C ARG A 219 18.92 3.94 7.81
N CYS A 220 17.98 3.10 7.35
CA CYS A 220 18.31 1.99 6.46
C CYS A 220 18.45 2.45 5.01
N PRO A 221 19.10 1.66 4.14
CA PRO A 221 19.05 1.86 2.69
C PRO A 221 17.62 1.83 2.17
N VAL A 222 17.33 2.71 1.17
CA VAL A 222 16.01 2.88 0.55
C VAL A 222 16.11 2.71 -0.95
N LEU A 223 15.24 1.86 -1.52
CA LEU A 223 15.04 1.74 -2.95
C LEU A 223 13.66 2.31 -3.32
N LEU A 224 13.65 3.35 -4.13
CA LEU A 224 12.46 3.83 -4.84
C LEU A 224 12.37 3.15 -6.20
N VAL A 225 11.25 2.51 -6.48
CA VAL A 225 10.97 1.90 -7.79
C VAL A 225 9.77 2.61 -8.40
N GLU A 226 9.93 3.13 -9.59
CA GLU A 226 8.87 3.80 -10.34
C GLU A 226 8.66 3.16 -11.72
N GLY A 227 7.46 3.27 -12.26
CA GLY A 227 7.15 2.84 -13.61
C GLY A 227 7.34 3.98 -14.61
N SER A 228 7.89 3.69 -15.81
CA SER A 228 8.09 4.71 -16.84
C SER A 228 6.77 5.29 -17.38
N GLU A 229 5.67 4.55 -17.24
CA GLU A 229 4.32 4.94 -17.70
C GLU A 229 3.43 5.50 -16.57
N SER A 230 4.00 5.80 -15.41
CA SER A 230 3.24 6.32 -14.24
C SER A 230 2.86 7.80 -14.36
N GLY A 231 3.06 8.40 -15.54
CA GLY A 231 2.86 9.83 -15.77
C GLY A 231 3.99 10.68 -15.19
N THR A 232 3.86 11.99 -15.33
CA THR A 232 4.89 12.94 -14.90
C THR A 232 5.10 12.89 -13.38
N PRO A 233 6.33 12.64 -12.92
CA PRO A 233 6.62 12.71 -11.49
C PRO A 233 6.54 14.16 -10.99
N PRO A 234 6.34 14.39 -9.69
CA PRO A 234 6.47 15.71 -9.10
C PRO A 234 7.83 16.34 -9.45
N GLU A 235 7.86 17.64 -9.75
CA GLU A 235 9.11 18.35 -10.10
C GLU A 235 10.16 18.25 -8.98
N ASP A 236 9.71 18.15 -7.73
CA ASP A 236 10.55 18.01 -6.55
C ASP A 236 10.95 16.56 -6.22
N MET A 237 10.68 15.59 -7.10
CA MET A 237 11.02 14.17 -6.86
C MET A 237 12.50 13.94 -6.48
N PRO A 238 13.48 14.57 -7.14
CA PRO A 238 14.88 14.43 -6.73
C PRO A 238 15.12 14.86 -5.29
N SER A 239 14.46 15.94 -4.84
CA SER A 239 14.60 16.42 -3.47
C SER A 239 13.83 15.59 -2.44
N ARG A 240 12.77 14.87 -2.88
CA ARG A 240 12.08 13.87 -2.04
C ARG A 240 12.97 12.67 -1.79
N LEU A 241 13.61 12.16 -2.83
CA LEU A 241 14.56 11.04 -2.72
C LEU A 241 15.77 11.44 -1.86
N ALA A 242 16.30 12.65 -2.05
CA ALA A 242 17.44 13.17 -1.29
C ALA A 242 17.14 13.37 0.21
N ALA A 243 15.87 13.36 0.63
CA ALA A 243 15.50 13.36 2.04
C ALA A 243 15.89 12.04 2.74
N PHE A 244 15.99 10.94 2.02
CA PHE A 244 16.51 9.67 2.55
C PHE A 244 18.06 9.68 2.46
N ARG A 245 18.73 9.38 3.59
CA ARG A 245 20.21 9.42 3.65
C ARG A 245 20.88 8.44 2.67
N GLN A 246 20.24 7.32 2.37
CA GLN A 246 20.74 6.23 1.52
C GLN A 246 19.66 5.85 0.50
N GLY A 247 19.08 6.86 -0.19
CA GLY A 247 18.06 6.67 -1.19
C GLY A 247 18.65 6.40 -2.57
N ARG A 248 18.19 5.34 -3.25
CA ARG A 248 18.43 5.12 -4.69
C ARG A 248 17.13 4.90 -5.43
N GLN A 249 17.10 5.25 -6.71
CA GLN A 249 15.92 5.11 -7.54
C GLN A 249 16.23 4.27 -8.77
N ILE A 250 15.26 3.45 -9.18
CA ILE A 250 15.24 2.76 -10.47
C ILE A 250 13.89 2.97 -11.15
N SER A 251 13.85 2.85 -12.47
CA SER A 251 12.62 2.88 -13.26
C SER A 251 12.41 1.54 -13.96
N ILE A 252 11.18 1.02 -13.91
CA ILE A 252 10.75 -0.18 -14.64
C ILE A 252 10.09 0.25 -15.95
N HIS A 253 10.71 -0.07 -17.05
CA HIS A 253 10.23 0.29 -18.38
C HIS A 253 8.90 -0.40 -18.73
N GLY A 254 7.94 0.36 -19.27
CA GLY A 254 6.62 -0.12 -19.66
C GLY A 254 5.72 -0.49 -18.50
N ALA A 255 6.03 -0.04 -17.28
CA ALA A 255 5.17 -0.17 -16.11
C ALA A 255 4.55 1.19 -15.75
N GLY A 256 3.28 1.19 -15.37
CA GLY A 256 2.59 2.32 -14.75
C GLY A 256 2.51 2.15 -13.22
N HIS A 257 1.64 2.93 -12.58
CA HIS A 257 1.53 2.99 -11.12
C HIS A 257 1.37 1.62 -10.44
N ALA A 258 0.61 0.69 -11.03
CA ALA A 258 0.47 -0.67 -10.53
C ALA A 258 1.57 -1.61 -11.07
N LEU A 259 2.82 -1.21 -10.96
CA LEU A 259 3.98 -1.87 -11.58
C LEU A 259 4.11 -3.36 -11.26
N MET A 260 3.64 -3.82 -10.10
CA MET A 260 3.63 -5.24 -9.72
C MET A 260 2.68 -6.09 -10.59
N ARG A 261 1.65 -5.47 -11.21
CA ARG A 261 0.72 -6.11 -12.13
C ARG A 261 1.24 -6.10 -13.57
N HIS A 262 1.97 -5.04 -13.93
CA HIS A 262 2.45 -4.80 -15.28
C HIS A 262 3.76 -5.56 -15.58
N LYS A 263 4.69 -5.54 -14.63
CA LYS A 263 6.06 -6.07 -14.75
C LYS A 263 6.49 -6.81 -13.48
N PRO A 264 5.73 -7.86 -13.05
CA PRO A 264 5.97 -8.53 -11.77
C PRO A 264 7.37 -9.15 -11.65
N ARG A 265 7.92 -9.68 -12.76
CA ARG A 265 9.25 -10.33 -12.74
C ARG A 265 10.35 -9.30 -12.52
N GLU A 266 10.30 -8.19 -13.22
CA GLU A 266 11.26 -7.10 -13.13
C GLU A 266 11.22 -6.45 -11.74
N VAL A 267 10.02 -6.22 -11.21
CA VAL A 267 9.84 -5.71 -9.84
C VAL A 267 10.40 -6.69 -8.82
N ALA A 268 10.03 -7.97 -8.92
CA ALA A 268 10.51 -9.00 -7.99
C ALA A 268 12.03 -9.14 -8.03
N SER A 269 12.66 -9.10 -9.23
CA SER A 269 14.11 -9.16 -9.38
C SER A 269 14.80 -7.94 -8.75
N ALA A 270 14.26 -6.73 -8.98
CA ALA A 270 14.80 -5.51 -8.41
C ALA A 270 14.73 -5.50 -6.87
N VAL A 271 13.57 -5.94 -6.31
CA VAL A 271 13.38 -6.04 -4.86
C VAL A 271 14.30 -7.10 -4.27
N ALA A 272 14.34 -8.32 -4.85
CA ALA A 272 15.19 -9.40 -4.36
C ALA A 272 16.68 -9.02 -4.40
N GLY A 273 17.15 -8.40 -5.49
CA GLY A 273 18.52 -7.88 -5.60
C GLY A 273 18.85 -6.89 -4.49
N PHE A 274 17.95 -5.91 -4.26
CA PHE A 274 18.15 -4.93 -3.20
C PHE A 274 18.16 -5.52 -1.80
N LEU A 275 17.34 -6.55 -1.54
CA LEU A 275 17.33 -7.23 -0.25
C LEU A 275 18.54 -8.15 -0.02
N SER A 276 19.26 -8.51 -1.09
CA SER A 276 20.47 -9.36 -1.03
C SER A 276 21.78 -8.56 -1.03
N ASP A 277 21.74 -7.25 -1.32
CA ASP A 277 22.92 -6.39 -1.24
C ASP A 277 23.45 -6.34 0.20
N ASP A 278 24.74 -6.58 0.42
CA ASP A 278 25.43 -6.49 1.72
C ASP A 278 25.63 -5.03 2.17
#